data_0115d0d897ee4554ae86d8d28f430bc5
#
_entry.id   0115d0d897ee4554ae86d8d28f430bc5
#
_cell.length_a   1.000
_cell.length_b   1.000
_cell.length_c   1.000
_cell.angle_alpha   90.00
_cell.angle_beta   90.00
_cell.angle_gamma   90.00
#
_symmetry.space_group_name_H-M   'P 1'
#
loop_
_entity.id
_entity.type
_entity.pdbx_description
1 polymer ?
#
loop_
_entity_poly.entity_id
_entity_poly.type
_entity_poly.pdbx_seq_one_letter_code
_entity_poly.pdbx_strand_id
1 'polypeptide(L)' 'MNLVYGEIVEFVGDDEMKMARVRIGRAITEVPIGLLTGAQTGDKVLLCDGVAIAKVEESKADHVSRHSGQPD' A
#
# COMPACT_ATOMS: atom_id res chain seq x y z
N MET A 1 -0.57 12.16 -14.60
CA MET A 1 -0.42 10.99 -13.72
C MET A 1 -0.63 11.41 -12.28
N ASN A 2 -1.42 10.66 -11.56
CA ASN A 2 -1.86 11.06 -10.23
C ASN A 2 -1.45 10.00 -9.20
N LEU A 3 -0.35 10.27 -8.51
CA LEU A 3 0.19 9.32 -7.53
C LEU A 3 -0.14 9.78 -6.13
N VAL A 4 -0.72 8.89 -5.35
CA VAL A 4 -1.01 9.17 -3.94
C VAL A 4 -0.70 7.94 -3.11
N TYR A 5 -0.48 8.16 -1.82
CA TYR A 5 -0.29 7.06 -0.88
C TYR A 5 -1.56 6.84 -0.10
N GLY A 6 -1.82 5.58 0.20
CA GLY A 6 -2.94 5.23 1.04
C GLY A 6 -2.60 4.07 1.94
N GLU A 7 -3.51 3.71 2.82
CA GLU A 7 -3.32 2.60 3.75
C GLU A 7 -4.49 1.65 3.62
N ILE A 8 -4.19 0.36 3.47
CA ILE A 8 -5.25 -0.65 3.36
C ILE A 8 -5.92 -0.80 4.71
N VAL A 9 -7.23 -0.58 4.75
CA VAL A 9 -7.97 -0.75 6.00
C VAL A 9 -8.83 -2.00 5.99
N GLU A 10 -9.20 -2.50 4.81
CA GLU A 10 -10.06 -3.66 4.75
C GLU A 10 -10.01 -4.26 3.36
N PHE A 11 -10.02 -5.59 3.27
CA PHE A 11 -10.14 -6.24 1.97
C PHE A 11 -11.61 -6.47 1.66
N VAL A 12 -11.98 -6.23 0.41
CA VAL A 12 -13.33 -6.45 -0.08
C VAL A 12 -13.21 -7.13 -1.44
N GLY A 13 -14.34 -7.56 -1.97
CA GLY A 13 -14.32 -8.27 -3.25
C GLY A 13 -14.11 -9.76 -3.05
N ASP A 14 -13.77 -10.44 -4.13
CA ASP A 14 -13.62 -11.88 -4.09
C ASP A 14 -12.34 -12.28 -4.82
N ASP A 15 -12.21 -13.59 -5.09
CA ASP A 15 -10.99 -14.10 -5.71
C ASP A 15 -10.76 -13.56 -7.10
N GLU A 16 -11.83 -13.25 -7.81
CA GLU A 16 -11.71 -12.77 -9.17
C GLU A 16 -11.49 -11.27 -9.22
N MET A 17 -12.12 -10.55 -8.31
CA MET A 17 -12.05 -9.10 -8.32
C MET A 17 -11.47 -8.63 -6.99
N LYS A 18 -10.17 -8.51 -6.96
CA LYS A 18 -9.47 -8.16 -5.73
C LYS A 18 -9.50 -6.67 -5.52
N MET A 19 -10.18 -6.28 -4.46
CA MET A 19 -10.38 -4.88 -4.11
C MET A 19 -10.06 -4.70 -2.65
N ALA A 20 -9.72 -3.48 -2.28
CA ALA A 20 -9.55 -3.13 -0.88
C ALA A 20 -10.05 -1.74 -0.63
N ARG A 21 -10.47 -1.50 0.60
CA ARG A 21 -10.74 -0.15 1.05
C ARG A 21 -9.43 0.45 1.52
N VAL A 22 -9.13 1.61 0.99
CA VAL A 22 -7.86 2.27 1.25
C VAL A 22 -8.16 3.66 1.77
N ARG A 23 -7.50 4.01 2.87
CA ARG A 23 -7.64 5.34 3.43
C ARG A 23 -6.61 6.26 2.79
N ILE A 24 -7.08 7.36 2.23
CA ILE A 24 -6.25 8.37 1.62
C ILE A 24 -6.61 9.68 2.32
N GLY A 25 -5.71 10.13 3.20
CA GLY A 25 -6.03 11.29 4.01
C GLY A 25 -7.24 11.01 4.89
N ARG A 26 -8.32 11.72 4.66
CA ARG A 26 -9.55 11.53 5.43
C ARG A 26 -10.59 10.70 4.73
N ALA A 27 -10.33 10.31 3.50
CA ALA A 27 -11.29 9.58 2.70
C ALA A 27 -10.94 8.11 2.65
N ILE A 28 -11.96 7.27 2.55
CA ILE A 28 -11.77 5.84 2.33
C ILE A 28 -12.44 5.52 1.01
N THR A 29 -11.70 4.87 0.13
CA THR A 29 -12.20 4.53 -1.18
C THR A 29 -11.84 3.10 -1.51
N GLU A 30 -12.63 2.46 -2.37
CA GLU A 30 -12.33 1.11 -2.82
C GLU A 30 -11.47 1.18 -4.06
N VAL A 31 -10.39 0.42 -4.06
CA VAL A 31 -9.47 0.42 -5.20
C VAL A 31 -9.12 -1.01 -5.57
N PRO A 32 -8.85 -1.27 -6.86
CA PRO A 32 -8.35 -2.56 -7.28
C PRO A 32 -6.95 -2.78 -6.74
N ILE A 33 -6.69 -3.98 -6.25
CA ILE A 33 -5.38 -4.33 -5.71
C ILE A 33 -4.80 -5.58 -6.37
N GLY A 34 -5.30 -5.94 -7.54
CA GLY A 34 -4.85 -7.16 -8.19
C GLY A 34 -3.39 -7.15 -8.59
N LEU A 35 -2.76 -5.98 -8.65
CA LEU A 35 -1.34 -5.89 -8.99
C LEU A 35 -0.43 -6.12 -7.78
N LEU A 36 -0.99 -6.13 -6.58
CA LEU A 36 -0.20 -6.30 -5.37
C LEU A 36 -0.06 -7.77 -5.01
N THR A 37 1.07 -8.11 -4.43
CA THR A 37 1.32 -9.45 -3.94
C THR A 37 1.58 -9.38 -2.45
N GLY A 38 0.85 -10.19 -1.69
CA GLY A 38 1.08 -10.27 -0.26
C GLY A 38 0.65 -9.07 0.54
N ALA A 39 -0.30 -8.30 0.03
CA ALA A 39 -0.77 -7.12 0.73
C ALA A 39 -1.60 -7.53 1.95
N GLN A 40 -1.50 -6.75 3.01
CA GLN A 40 -2.20 -7.00 4.26
C GLN A 40 -2.81 -5.72 4.77
N THR A 41 -3.80 -5.88 5.65
CA THR A 41 -4.39 -4.73 6.33
C THR A 41 -3.31 -3.98 7.09
N GLY A 42 -3.30 -2.67 6.94
CA GLY A 42 -2.29 -1.82 7.55
C GLY A 42 -1.15 -1.47 6.62
N ASP A 43 -1.03 -2.16 5.50
CA ASP A 43 0.04 -1.87 4.55
C ASP A 43 -0.21 -0.52 3.88
N LYS A 44 0.87 0.18 3.66
CA LYS A 44 0.83 1.42 2.88
C LYS A 44 1.05 1.09 1.42
N VAL A 45 0.27 1.69 0.56
CA VAL A 45 0.33 1.39 -0.87
C VAL A 45 0.41 2.68 -1.66
N LEU A 46 0.98 2.56 -2.84
CA LEU A 46 1.05 3.65 -3.79
C LEU A 46 -0.05 3.45 -4.83
N LEU A 47 -0.82 4.49 -5.03
CA LEU A 47 -1.94 4.47 -5.97
C LEU A 47 -1.62 5.35 -7.15
N CYS A 48 -1.94 4.85 -8.33
CA CYS A 48 -1.81 5.62 -9.56
C CYS A 48 -3.17 5.63 -10.24
N ASP A 49 -3.76 6.81 -10.35
CA ASP A 49 -5.05 6.98 -11.00
C ASP A 49 -6.12 6.03 -10.45
N GLY A 50 -6.10 5.84 -9.13
CA GLY A 50 -7.12 5.04 -8.48
C GLY A 50 -6.86 3.55 -8.43
N VAL A 51 -5.67 3.11 -8.84
CA VAL A 51 -5.31 1.69 -8.81
C VAL A 51 -4.06 1.52 -7.97
N ALA A 52 -4.07 0.54 -7.08
CA ALA A 52 -2.89 0.28 -6.25
C ALA A 52 -1.84 -0.43 -7.11
N ILE A 53 -0.65 0.15 -7.19
CA ILE A 53 0.39 -0.37 -8.06
C ILE A 53 1.58 -0.93 -7.31
N ALA A 54 1.75 -0.59 -6.03
CA ALA A 54 2.90 -1.08 -5.28
C ALA A 54 2.65 -0.96 -3.79
N LYS A 55 3.30 -1.82 -3.02
CA LYS A 55 3.35 -1.67 -1.57
C LYS A 55 4.54 -0.80 -1.20
N VAL A 56 4.37 -0.01 -0.17
CA VAL A 56 5.45 0.82 0.36
C VAL A 56 5.93 0.22 1.66
N GLU A 57 7.19 -0.12 1.75
CA GLU A 57 7.73 -0.78 2.92
C GLU A 57 8.55 0.18 3.75
N GLU A 58 7.88 1.14 4.30
CA GLU A 58 8.54 2.23 5.02
C GLU A 58 9.33 1.77 6.23
N SER A 59 8.71 0.92 7.03
CA SER A 59 9.36 0.56 8.28
C SER A 59 10.61 -0.25 8.00
N LYS A 60 10.61 -1.05 6.97
CA LYS A 60 11.79 -1.80 6.60
C LYS A 60 12.91 -0.89 6.13
N ALA A 61 12.56 0.12 5.36
CA ALA A 61 13.54 1.08 4.89
C ALA A 61 14.17 1.84 6.07
N ASP A 62 13.33 2.25 7.00
CA ASP A 62 13.83 2.93 8.18
C ASP A 62 14.81 2.08 8.96
N HIS A 63 14.46 0.83 9.12
CA HIS A 63 15.28 -0.08 9.89
C HIS A 63 16.65 -0.27 9.26
N VAL A 64 16.66 -0.47 7.97
CA VAL A 64 17.89 -0.75 7.25
C VAL A 64 18.81 0.45 7.23
N SER A 65 18.28 1.59 7.08
CA SER A 65 19.11 2.78 6.90
C SER A 65 19.96 3.09 8.11
N ARG A 66 19.70 2.49 9.19
CA ARG A 66 20.58 2.63 10.30
C ARG A 66 21.66 1.64 10.33
N HIS A 67 21.57 1.27 10.28
CA HIS A 67 22.27 0.62 10.48
C HIS A 67 23.11 0.55 10.01
N SER A 68 23.09 0.57 9.89
CA SER A 68 23.64 0.60 9.49
C SER A 68 24.12 0.72 9.20
N GLY A 69 24.28 0.83 9.44
CA GLY A 69 24.72 1.26 9.42
C GLY A 69 25.29 0.90 9.08
N GLN A 70 25.56 0.91 9.12
CA GLN A 70 26.01 0.94 9.01
C GLN A 70 26.68 0.91 8.89
N PRO A 71 27.20 0.79 9.03
CA PRO A 71 27.82 0.96 9.11
C PRO A 71 28.34 1.14 9.02
N ASP A 72 28.54 1.17 9.07
CA ASP A 72 28.71 1.61 9.13
C ASP A 72 28.88 1.77 9.25
#